data_8922c9cad298a3543ea533862cd133bc
#
_entry.id   8922c9cad298a3543ea533862cd133bc
#
_cell.length_a   1.000
_cell.length_b   1.000
_cell.length_c   1.000
_cell.angle_alpha   90.00
_cell.angle_beta   90.00
_cell.angle_gamma   90.00
#
_symmetry.space_group_name_H-M   'P 1'
#
loop_
_entity.id
_entity.type
_entity.pdbx_description
1 polymer ?
#
loop_
_entity_poly.entity_id
_entity_poly.type
_entity_poly.pdbx_seq_one_letter_code
_entity_poly.pdbx_strand_id
1 'polypeptide(L)'
;MEKKKSSFAIVVAIACCLIVFGGVGIVFSTAGVFYAVVADAFGVGKGTFSIYMTIVCLVMSFSLPIMGKLAVKLDIRKLCLINALCVGASFAAFAMAKSLVVIYIAAAVQGGGVAGPMYIIIPTMISRWFNKRSGFFIGLAMAFSGIAGIVLQPAIAAIIQSSGWRTAYWVEAAVSFCFIAIPGLFMLRSRPSDIDQVPYGYEEIAENASKAAASPIQAGVALKTAMKSKTFYMFAALCGLISFYTCVNFYWTSYAASLGYPLVLAATISSCAMYGQLVGKIGLGAISDKNLNVGLICAYGLGILGCLVILILGGKAPAFVLFACIFMYGCTHGACAVESPIIAKECFGNGKDYAQIYSNAMSFGTFCSAIGSTLFGYIVDWTGGYTTVFVIGAAFAAICYILAKTSIASSKALPREE
;
A
#
# COMPACT_ATOMS: atom_id res chain seq x y z
N MET A 1 -31.22 -6.24 -29.62
CA MET A 1 -29.80 -6.62 -29.68
C MET A 1 -29.42 -7.20 -28.32
N GLU A 2 -29.13 -8.49 -28.26
CA GLU A 2 -28.65 -9.15 -27.03
C GLU A 2 -27.31 -8.55 -26.66
N LYS A 3 -27.22 -7.84 -25.51
CA LYS A 3 -25.97 -7.27 -25.02
C LYS A 3 -25.08 -8.41 -24.58
N LYS A 4 -23.96 -8.62 -25.28
CA LYS A 4 -23.00 -9.68 -25.01
C LYS A 4 -22.50 -9.65 -23.57
N LYS A 5 -22.52 -10.80 -22.87
CA LYS A 5 -21.92 -11.00 -21.55
C LYS A 5 -20.48 -10.46 -21.52
N SER A 6 -20.13 -9.75 -20.45
CA SER A 6 -18.84 -9.07 -20.29
C SER A 6 -17.70 -10.08 -20.02
N SER A 7 -17.21 -10.75 -21.06
CA SER A 7 -15.95 -11.51 -20.98
C SER A 7 -14.72 -10.60 -20.84
N PHE A 8 -14.80 -9.37 -21.35
CA PHE A 8 -13.72 -8.41 -21.32
C PHE A 8 -13.45 -7.80 -19.93
N ALA A 9 -14.42 -7.85 -19.01
CA ALA A 9 -14.22 -7.41 -17.64
C ALA A 9 -13.04 -8.14 -16.95
N ILE A 10 -12.88 -9.45 -17.22
CA ILE A 10 -11.76 -10.24 -16.68
C ILE A 10 -10.43 -9.72 -17.24
N VAL A 11 -10.38 -9.37 -18.53
CA VAL A 11 -9.18 -8.78 -19.16
C VAL A 11 -8.82 -7.46 -18.47
N VAL A 12 -9.82 -6.62 -18.17
CA VAL A 12 -9.61 -5.37 -17.43
C VAL A 12 -9.10 -5.63 -16.00
N ALA A 13 -9.63 -6.64 -15.31
CA ALA A 13 -9.12 -7.02 -13.98
C ALA A 13 -7.66 -7.48 -14.03
N ILE A 14 -7.28 -8.31 -15.02
CA ILE A 14 -5.89 -8.74 -15.24
C ILE A 14 -5.01 -7.52 -15.54
N ALA A 15 -5.46 -6.61 -16.40
CA ALA A 15 -4.73 -5.37 -16.68
C ALA A 15 -4.48 -4.54 -15.41
N CYS A 16 -5.49 -4.41 -14.57
CA CYS A 16 -5.37 -3.73 -13.28
C CYS A 16 -4.33 -4.41 -12.36
N CYS A 17 -4.32 -5.75 -12.31
CA CYS A 17 -3.32 -6.52 -11.56
C CYS A 17 -1.88 -6.25 -12.06
N LEU A 18 -1.68 -6.27 -13.37
CA LEU A 18 -0.36 -6.01 -13.99
C LEU A 18 0.09 -4.56 -13.75
N ILE A 19 -0.81 -3.59 -13.86
CA ILE A 19 -0.50 -2.17 -13.61
C ILE A 19 -0.09 -1.95 -12.15
N VAL A 20 -0.76 -2.60 -11.20
CA VAL A 20 -0.38 -2.54 -9.77
C VAL A 20 0.98 -3.21 -9.55
N PHE A 21 1.24 -4.34 -10.18
CA PHE A 21 2.52 -5.03 -10.11
C PHE A 21 3.67 -4.11 -10.55
N GLY A 22 3.57 -3.52 -11.75
CA GLY A 22 4.61 -2.68 -12.35
C GLY A 22 4.71 -1.27 -11.73
N GLY A 23 3.62 -0.72 -11.23
CA GLY A 23 3.59 0.61 -10.62
C GLY A 23 3.83 0.57 -9.12
N VAL A 24 2.80 0.28 -8.37
CA VAL A 24 2.82 0.29 -6.90
C VAL A 24 3.77 -0.75 -6.34
N GLY A 25 3.77 -1.97 -6.93
CA GLY A 25 4.56 -3.09 -6.46
C GLY A 25 6.06 -2.80 -6.55
N ILE A 26 6.55 -2.37 -7.69
CA ILE A 26 7.98 -2.04 -7.85
C ILE A 26 8.36 -0.85 -6.97
N VAL A 27 7.63 0.26 -7.02
CA VAL A 27 8.00 1.49 -6.30
C VAL A 27 8.08 1.29 -4.79
N PHE A 28 7.15 0.56 -4.19
CA PHE A 28 7.08 0.44 -2.73
C PHE A 28 7.63 -0.89 -2.20
N SER A 29 7.52 -1.98 -2.94
CA SER A 29 7.91 -3.29 -2.40
C SER A 29 9.40 -3.58 -2.60
N THR A 30 10.06 -3.08 -3.66
CA THR A 30 11.49 -3.34 -3.89
C THR A 30 12.42 -2.28 -3.29
N ALA A 31 11.90 -1.12 -2.91
CA ALA A 31 12.68 0.01 -2.39
C ALA A 31 13.70 -0.37 -1.31
N GLY A 32 13.30 -1.23 -0.37
CA GLY A 32 14.16 -1.63 0.76
C GLY A 32 15.44 -2.37 0.35
N VAL A 33 15.47 -3.00 -0.82
CA VAL A 33 16.66 -3.71 -1.33
C VAL A 33 17.78 -2.73 -1.69
N PHE A 34 17.43 -1.51 -2.09
CA PHE A 34 18.38 -0.48 -2.51
C PHE A 34 18.92 0.38 -1.35
N TYR A 35 18.21 0.45 -0.19
CA TYR A 35 18.52 1.41 0.87
C TYR A 35 19.97 1.37 1.35
N ALA A 36 20.48 0.19 1.67
CA ALA A 36 21.86 0.07 2.12
C ALA A 36 22.85 0.28 0.95
N VAL A 37 22.64 -0.43 -0.15
CA VAL A 37 23.57 -0.47 -1.29
C VAL A 37 23.77 0.91 -1.93
N VAL A 38 22.69 1.67 -2.09
CA VAL A 38 22.79 3.00 -2.72
C VAL A 38 23.30 4.04 -1.73
N ALA A 39 22.89 3.99 -0.45
CA ALA A 39 23.44 4.86 0.58
C ALA A 39 24.95 4.71 0.69
N ASP A 40 25.44 3.47 0.73
CA ASP A 40 26.88 3.17 0.78
C ASP A 40 27.59 3.67 -0.49
N ALA A 41 27.00 3.50 -1.68
CA ALA A 41 27.58 3.94 -2.94
C ALA A 41 27.74 5.48 -3.04
N PHE A 42 26.89 6.25 -2.35
CA PHE A 42 26.99 7.71 -2.27
C PHE A 42 27.71 8.19 -1.00
N GLY A 43 28.13 7.30 -0.10
CA GLY A 43 28.79 7.65 1.16
C GLY A 43 27.89 8.43 2.13
N VAL A 44 26.60 8.13 2.16
CA VAL A 44 25.61 8.83 3.00
C VAL A 44 24.89 7.85 3.93
N GLY A 45 24.26 8.39 4.98
CA GLY A 45 23.40 7.60 5.86
C GLY A 45 22.12 7.12 5.15
N LYS A 46 21.56 6.03 5.66
CA LYS A 46 20.28 5.47 5.15
C LYS A 46 19.12 6.44 5.30
N GLY A 47 19.14 7.26 6.35
CA GLY A 47 18.18 8.33 6.57
C GLY A 47 18.19 9.37 5.44
N THR A 48 19.41 9.81 5.07
CA THR A 48 19.57 10.76 3.95
C THR A 48 19.09 10.17 2.62
N PHE A 49 19.45 8.92 2.33
CA PHE A 49 18.96 8.27 1.11
C PHE A 49 17.44 8.11 1.14
N SER A 50 16.85 7.70 2.26
CA SER A 50 15.40 7.46 2.38
C SER A 50 14.51 8.70 2.19
N ILE A 51 15.08 9.91 2.19
CA ILE A 51 14.36 11.17 1.84
C ILE A 51 13.68 11.05 0.48
N TYR A 52 14.25 10.29 -0.48
CA TYR A 52 13.60 10.11 -1.78
C TYR A 52 12.19 9.50 -1.65
N MET A 53 11.99 8.55 -0.74
CA MET A 53 10.66 7.94 -0.50
C MET A 53 9.70 8.93 0.14
N THR A 54 10.18 9.81 1.04
CA THR A 54 9.38 10.95 1.55
C THR A 54 8.89 11.82 0.41
N ILE A 55 9.79 12.17 -0.54
CA ILE A 55 9.44 12.98 -1.71
C ILE A 55 8.40 12.26 -2.58
N VAL A 56 8.58 10.97 -2.84
CA VAL A 56 7.59 10.14 -3.58
C VAL A 56 6.22 10.24 -2.93
N CYS A 57 6.11 9.99 -1.61
CA CYS A 57 4.83 10.01 -0.90
C CYS A 57 4.19 11.40 -0.85
N LEU A 58 4.98 12.46 -0.62
CA LEU A 58 4.47 13.83 -0.59
C LEU A 58 3.95 14.26 -1.96
N VAL A 59 4.77 14.09 -3.02
CA VAL A 59 4.36 14.46 -4.38
C VAL A 59 3.17 13.62 -4.84
N MET A 60 3.14 12.32 -4.50
CA MET A 60 1.98 11.47 -4.76
C MET A 60 0.71 12.07 -4.14
N SER A 61 0.76 12.49 -2.87
CA SER A 61 -0.39 13.08 -2.17
C SER A 61 -0.89 14.37 -2.85
N PHE A 62 0.01 15.25 -3.25
CA PHE A 62 -0.36 16.48 -3.98
C PHE A 62 -0.81 16.23 -5.43
N SER A 63 -0.35 15.16 -6.04
CA SER A 63 -0.72 14.79 -7.42
C SER A 63 -2.10 14.17 -7.53
N LEU A 64 -2.66 13.61 -6.44
CA LEU A 64 -3.97 12.94 -6.47
C LEU A 64 -5.11 13.80 -7.02
N PRO A 65 -5.31 15.06 -6.58
CA PRO A 65 -6.36 15.91 -7.14
C PRO A 65 -6.16 16.22 -8.63
N ILE A 66 -4.90 16.32 -9.07
CA ILE A 66 -4.54 16.56 -10.46
C ILE A 66 -4.86 15.32 -11.29
N MET A 67 -4.46 14.16 -10.83
CA MET A 67 -4.76 12.87 -11.49
C MET A 67 -6.25 12.59 -11.57
N GLY A 68 -7.02 12.92 -10.53
CA GLY A 68 -8.49 12.85 -10.56
C GLY A 68 -9.10 13.70 -11.67
N LYS A 69 -8.65 14.95 -11.84
CA LYS A 69 -9.10 15.83 -12.93
C LYS A 69 -8.67 15.33 -14.32
N LEU A 70 -7.46 14.78 -14.42
CA LEU A 70 -6.94 14.20 -15.67
C LEU A 70 -7.72 12.94 -16.06
N ALA A 71 -8.09 12.10 -15.11
CA ALA A 71 -8.87 10.87 -15.35
C ALA A 71 -10.29 11.12 -15.89
N VAL A 72 -10.83 12.33 -15.68
CA VAL A 72 -12.10 12.77 -16.27
C VAL A 72 -11.92 13.32 -17.68
N LYS A 73 -10.78 14.01 -17.93
CA LYS A 73 -10.53 14.72 -19.18
C LYS A 73 -9.81 13.88 -20.24
N LEU A 74 -8.95 12.97 -19.82
CA LEU A 74 -8.13 12.15 -20.70
C LEU A 74 -8.69 10.72 -20.80
N ASP A 75 -8.43 10.08 -21.96
CA ASP A 75 -8.62 8.64 -22.08
C ASP A 75 -7.69 7.93 -21.08
N ILE A 76 -8.22 6.91 -20.41
CA ILE A 76 -7.52 6.14 -19.39
C ILE A 76 -6.22 5.54 -19.93
N ARG A 77 -6.16 5.21 -21.22
CA ARG A 77 -4.96 4.68 -21.89
C ARG A 77 -3.83 5.70 -21.94
N LYS A 78 -4.17 6.96 -22.28
CA LYS A 78 -3.20 8.08 -22.29
C LYS A 78 -2.69 8.35 -20.88
N LEU A 79 -3.57 8.27 -19.89
CA LEU A 79 -3.21 8.46 -18.50
C LEU A 79 -2.25 7.35 -18.03
N CYS A 80 -2.52 6.07 -18.39
CA CYS A 80 -1.62 4.96 -18.10
C CYS A 80 -0.25 5.16 -18.76
N LEU A 81 -0.20 5.64 -20.01
CA LEU A 81 1.06 5.90 -20.70
C LEU A 81 1.87 7.01 -20.03
N ILE A 82 1.22 8.10 -19.63
CA ILE A 82 1.87 9.18 -18.88
C ILE A 82 2.47 8.64 -17.58
N ASN A 83 1.70 7.86 -16.82
CA ASN A 83 2.18 7.26 -15.57
C ASN A 83 3.33 6.28 -15.81
N ALA A 84 3.26 5.45 -16.86
CA ALA A 84 4.33 4.52 -17.26
C ALA A 84 5.63 5.27 -17.59
N LEU A 85 5.52 6.37 -18.35
CA LEU A 85 6.66 7.22 -18.69
C LEU A 85 7.25 7.89 -17.43
N CYS A 86 6.43 8.43 -16.54
CA CYS A 86 6.91 9.05 -15.30
C CYS A 86 7.64 8.05 -14.42
N VAL A 87 7.06 6.86 -14.17
CA VAL A 87 7.67 5.84 -13.32
C VAL A 87 8.90 5.23 -13.98
N GLY A 88 8.83 4.87 -15.26
CA GLY A 88 9.96 4.30 -15.99
C GLY A 88 11.13 5.28 -16.11
N ALA A 89 10.85 6.55 -16.46
CA ALA A 89 11.88 7.60 -16.55
C ALA A 89 12.51 7.91 -15.19
N SER A 90 11.76 7.84 -14.09
CA SER A 90 12.31 8.05 -12.75
C SER A 90 13.33 6.97 -12.38
N PHE A 91 13.03 5.70 -12.64
CA PHE A 91 14.00 4.61 -12.40
C PHE A 91 15.20 4.69 -13.33
N ALA A 92 15.01 5.07 -14.60
CA ALA A 92 16.12 5.33 -15.52
C ALA A 92 17.01 6.48 -15.00
N ALA A 93 16.41 7.54 -14.48
CA ALA A 93 17.15 8.65 -13.86
C ALA A 93 17.90 8.20 -12.58
N PHE A 94 17.33 7.29 -11.76
CA PHE A 94 18.03 6.69 -10.62
C PHE A 94 19.26 5.91 -11.10
N ALA A 95 19.13 5.08 -12.15
CA ALA A 95 20.24 4.33 -12.72
C ALA A 95 21.39 5.23 -13.21
N MET A 96 21.07 6.40 -13.75
CA MET A 96 22.02 7.37 -14.29
C MET A 96 22.53 8.37 -13.24
N ALA A 97 22.00 8.35 -12.02
CA ALA A 97 22.27 9.36 -11.00
C ALA A 97 23.76 9.39 -10.60
N LYS A 98 24.34 10.58 -10.64
CA LYS A 98 25.70 10.88 -10.12
C LYS A 98 25.66 11.63 -8.78
N SER A 99 24.48 12.09 -8.36
CA SER A 99 24.24 12.77 -7.10
C SER A 99 22.85 12.46 -6.55
N LEU A 100 22.67 12.61 -5.23
CA LEU A 100 21.36 12.41 -4.58
C LEU A 100 20.32 13.42 -5.07
N VAL A 101 20.73 14.61 -5.50
CA VAL A 101 19.80 15.62 -6.03
C VAL A 101 19.03 15.07 -7.24
N VAL A 102 19.72 14.35 -8.14
CA VAL A 102 19.07 13.71 -9.30
C VAL A 102 18.05 12.67 -8.84
N ILE A 103 18.38 11.87 -7.82
CA ILE A 103 17.46 10.89 -7.23
C ILE A 103 16.23 11.59 -6.62
N TYR A 104 16.41 12.70 -5.91
CA TYR A 104 15.30 13.43 -5.29
C TYR A 104 14.37 14.08 -6.33
N ILE A 105 14.94 14.66 -7.41
CA ILE A 105 14.13 15.21 -8.51
C ILE A 105 13.37 14.06 -9.22
N ALA A 106 14.03 12.97 -9.51
CA ALA A 106 13.40 11.81 -10.13
C ALA A 106 12.34 11.16 -9.23
N ALA A 107 12.54 11.17 -7.90
CA ALA A 107 11.55 10.72 -6.92
C ALA A 107 10.26 11.58 -6.95
N ALA A 108 10.38 12.88 -7.19
CA ALA A 108 9.21 13.74 -7.38
C ALA A 108 8.41 13.33 -8.63
N VAL A 109 9.09 13.05 -9.74
CA VAL A 109 8.44 12.52 -10.96
C VAL A 109 7.79 11.17 -10.70
N GLN A 110 8.47 10.28 -9.97
CA GLN A 110 7.95 8.97 -9.60
C GLN A 110 6.66 9.08 -8.76
N GLY A 111 6.64 9.96 -7.76
CA GLY A 111 5.46 10.21 -6.93
C GLY A 111 4.26 10.66 -7.74
N GLY A 112 4.46 11.57 -8.70
CA GLY A 112 3.42 11.96 -9.65
C GLY A 112 2.91 10.80 -10.50
N GLY A 113 3.83 9.95 -10.99
CA GLY A 113 3.50 8.81 -11.85
C GLY A 113 2.77 7.67 -11.13
N VAL A 114 3.08 7.40 -9.87
CA VAL A 114 2.45 6.29 -9.13
C VAL A 114 1.08 6.65 -8.56
N ALA A 115 0.76 7.93 -8.41
CA ALA A 115 -0.52 8.40 -7.87
C ALA A 115 -1.72 7.90 -8.70
N GLY A 116 -1.60 7.93 -10.02
CA GLY A 116 -2.65 7.48 -10.94
C GLY A 116 -2.99 6.00 -10.77
N PRO A 117 -2.06 5.07 -10.97
CA PRO A 117 -2.29 3.64 -10.80
C PRO A 117 -2.86 3.28 -9.42
N MET A 118 -2.30 3.81 -8.35
CA MET A 118 -2.65 3.40 -7.00
C MET A 118 -4.08 3.80 -6.60
N TYR A 119 -4.47 5.06 -6.84
CA TYR A 119 -5.69 5.62 -6.25
C TYR A 119 -6.79 5.94 -7.26
N ILE A 120 -6.48 6.13 -8.54
CA ILE A 120 -7.43 6.62 -9.53
C ILE A 120 -7.77 5.55 -10.57
N ILE A 121 -6.76 5.01 -11.26
CA ILE A 121 -6.98 4.12 -12.41
C ILE A 121 -7.66 2.83 -11.96
N ILE A 122 -7.09 2.14 -10.98
CA ILE A 122 -7.57 0.83 -10.55
C ILE A 122 -9.00 0.87 -10.00
N PRO A 123 -9.31 1.71 -8.97
CA PRO A 123 -10.68 1.78 -8.47
C PRO A 123 -11.69 2.24 -9.53
N THR A 124 -11.30 3.19 -10.40
CA THR A 124 -12.19 3.70 -11.46
C THR A 124 -12.49 2.64 -12.50
N MET A 125 -11.48 1.91 -12.95
CA MET A 125 -11.67 0.87 -13.96
C MET A 125 -12.51 -0.28 -13.43
N ILE A 126 -12.19 -0.76 -12.23
CA ILE A 126 -12.96 -1.86 -11.64
C ILE A 126 -14.39 -1.44 -11.35
N SER A 127 -14.66 -0.25 -10.83
CA SER A 127 -16.04 0.21 -10.58
C SER A 127 -16.85 0.45 -11.86
N ARG A 128 -16.22 0.76 -12.99
CA ARG A 128 -16.91 0.89 -14.29
C ARG A 128 -17.23 -0.46 -14.94
N TRP A 129 -16.39 -1.47 -14.72
CA TRP A 129 -16.50 -2.79 -15.36
C TRP A 129 -17.16 -3.85 -14.49
N PHE A 130 -17.21 -3.66 -13.17
CA PHE A 130 -17.75 -4.62 -12.22
C PHE A 130 -18.82 -3.97 -11.34
N ASN A 131 -20.07 -4.30 -11.59
CA ASN A 131 -21.19 -3.93 -10.72
C ASN A 131 -21.30 -4.89 -9.52
N LYS A 132 -20.82 -6.13 -9.66
CA LYS A 132 -20.80 -7.15 -8.62
C LYS A 132 -19.36 -7.41 -8.18
N ARG A 133 -19.16 -7.54 -6.86
CA ARG A 133 -17.85 -7.87 -6.24
C ARG A 133 -16.70 -6.88 -6.61
N SER A 134 -17.04 -5.63 -6.89
CA SER A 134 -16.01 -4.61 -7.22
C SER A 134 -14.94 -4.49 -6.16
N GLY A 135 -15.31 -4.52 -4.86
CA GLY A 135 -14.35 -4.52 -3.75
C GLY A 135 -13.38 -5.69 -3.78
N PHE A 136 -13.86 -6.90 -4.12
CA PHE A 136 -13.01 -8.08 -4.28
C PHE A 136 -11.98 -7.88 -5.40
N PHE A 137 -12.39 -7.38 -6.57
CA PHE A 137 -11.48 -7.17 -7.68
C PHE A 137 -10.50 -6.03 -7.45
N ILE A 138 -10.89 -4.96 -6.72
CA ILE A 138 -9.96 -3.92 -6.26
C ILE A 138 -8.92 -4.53 -5.30
N GLY A 139 -9.36 -5.30 -4.32
CA GLY A 139 -8.48 -5.98 -3.37
C GLY A 139 -7.54 -6.97 -4.05
N LEU A 140 -8.04 -7.75 -5.02
CA LEU A 140 -7.23 -8.67 -5.83
C LEU A 140 -6.16 -7.91 -6.62
N ALA A 141 -6.52 -6.84 -7.32
CA ALA A 141 -5.55 -6.03 -8.05
C ALA A 141 -4.48 -5.46 -7.11
N MET A 142 -4.88 -4.91 -5.97
CA MET A 142 -3.95 -4.36 -4.97
C MET A 142 -3.05 -5.43 -4.32
N ALA A 143 -3.47 -6.69 -4.25
CA ALA A 143 -2.64 -7.80 -3.77
C ALA A 143 -1.43 -8.06 -4.67
N PHE A 144 -1.49 -7.69 -5.95
CA PHE A 144 -0.37 -7.83 -6.89
C PHE A 144 0.83 -6.96 -6.54
N SER A 145 0.65 -5.91 -5.72
CA SER A 145 1.80 -5.18 -5.16
C SER A 145 2.63 -6.06 -4.20
N GLY A 146 1.98 -6.93 -3.43
CA GLY A 146 2.65 -7.92 -2.59
C GLY A 146 3.35 -8.99 -3.42
N ILE A 147 2.68 -9.52 -4.46
CA ILE A 147 3.26 -10.50 -5.40
C ILE A 147 4.50 -9.93 -6.08
N ALA A 148 4.48 -8.65 -6.46
CA ALA A 148 5.66 -7.97 -6.99
C ALA A 148 6.83 -8.02 -5.98
N GLY A 149 6.59 -7.70 -4.71
CA GLY A 149 7.62 -7.77 -3.67
C GLY A 149 8.17 -9.19 -3.46
N ILE A 150 7.30 -10.20 -3.49
CA ILE A 150 7.71 -11.60 -3.35
C ILE A 150 8.67 -12.02 -4.46
N VAL A 151 8.35 -11.67 -5.69
CA VAL A 151 9.11 -12.11 -6.87
C VAL A 151 10.31 -11.20 -7.13
N LEU A 152 10.12 -9.89 -7.04
CA LEU A 152 11.14 -8.94 -7.51
C LEU A 152 12.20 -8.65 -6.46
N GLN A 153 11.93 -8.69 -5.16
CA GLN A 153 12.98 -8.41 -4.16
C GLN A 153 14.19 -9.36 -4.30
N PRO A 154 14.04 -10.70 -4.32
CA PRO A 154 15.17 -11.60 -4.54
C PRO A 154 15.80 -11.44 -5.93
N ALA A 155 15.00 -11.23 -6.97
CA ALA A 155 15.49 -11.06 -8.34
C ALA A 155 16.35 -9.79 -8.48
N ILE A 156 15.87 -8.66 -7.95
CA ILE A 156 16.60 -7.39 -7.95
C ILE A 156 17.88 -7.50 -7.10
N ALA A 157 17.82 -8.17 -5.95
CA ALA A 157 19.02 -8.42 -5.13
C ALA A 157 20.08 -9.24 -5.87
N ALA A 158 19.67 -10.26 -6.65
CA ALA A 158 20.58 -11.04 -7.49
C ALA A 158 21.22 -10.18 -8.60
N ILE A 159 20.44 -9.30 -9.23
CA ILE A 159 20.96 -8.37 -10.25
C ILE A 159 21.94 -7.37 -9.61
N ILE A 160 21.64 -6.86 -8.42
CA ILE A 160 22.54 -5.95 -7.69
C ILE A 160 23.89 -6.65 -7.40
N GLN A 161 23.86 -7.90 -6.95
CA GLN A 161 25.09 -8.66 -6.68
C GLN A 161 25.90 -8.95 -7.94
N SER A 162 25.26 -9.27 -9.05
CA SER A 162 25.97 -9.65 -10.29
C SER A 162 26.40 -8.46 -11.13
N SER A 163 25.59 -7.42 -11.21
CA SER A 163 25.72 -6.35 -12.22
C SER A 163 25.59 -4.94 -11.63
N GLY A 164 25.43 -4.83 -10.30
CA GLY A 164 25.35 -3.58 -9.58
C GLY A 164 23.95 -2.93 -9.57
N TRP A 165 23.75 -2.00 -8.66
CA TRP A 165 22.47 -1.34 -8.40
C TRP A 165 21.96 -0.48 -9.56
N ARG A 166 22.85 0.06 -10.40
CA ARG A 166 22.47 0.82 -11.60
C ARG A 166 21.76 -0.05 -12.64
N THR A 167 22.28 -1.24 -12.87
CA THR A 167 21.66 -2.22 -13.78
C THR A 167 20.29 -2.66 -13.22
N ALA A 168 20.18 -2.86 -11.92
CA ALA A 168 18.91 -3.19 -11.27
C ALA A 168 17.85 -2.10 -11.49
N TYR A 169 18.19 -0.82 -11.38
CA TYR A 169 17.26 0.27 -11.68
C TYR A 169 16.89 0.35 -13.16
N TRP A 170 17.78 0.02 -14.11
CA TRP A 170 17.40 -0.11 -15.51
C TRP A 170 16.38 -1.22 -15.75
N VAL A 171 16.53 -2.36 -15.07
CA VAL A 171 15.56 -3.45 -15.12
C VAL A 171 14.21 -3.00 -14.54
N GLU A 172 14.21 -2.30 -13.38
CA GLU A 172 12.98 -1.76 -12.81
C GLU A 172 12.32 -0.73 -13.73
N ALA A 173 13.09 0.11 -14.41
CA ALA A 173 12.57 1.06 -15.39
C ALA A 173 11.84 0.34 -16.54
N ALA A 174 12.46 -0.70 -17.11
CA ALA A 174 11.88 -1.48 -18.20
C ALA A 174 10.62 -2.25 -17.75
N VAL A 175 10.71 -2.94 -16.61
CA VAL A 175 9.59 -3.73 -16.07
C VAL A 175 8.42 -2.81 -15.70
N SER A 176 8.65 -1.70 -14.98
CA SER A 176 7.60 -0.74 -14.64
C SER A 176 6.93 -0.18 -15.88
N PHE A 177 7.71 0.27 -16.85
CA PHE A 177 7.17 0.80 -18.09
C PHE A 177 6.31 -0.23 -18.83
N CYS A 178 6.83 -1.44 -19.04
CA CYS A 178 6.12 -2.50 -19.76
C CYS A 178 4.83 -2.94 -19.04
N PHE A 179 4.89 -3.14 -17.73
CA PHE A 179 3.75 -3.61 -16.95
C PHE A 179 2.67 -2.53 -16.70
N ILE A 180 2.96 -1.26 -16.90
CA ILE A 180 1.96 -0.19 -16.88
C ILE A 180 1.49 0.16 -18.30
N ALA A 181 2.41 0.35 -19.26
CA ALA A 181 2.08 0.83 -20.60
C ALA A 181 1.34 -0.22 -21.42
N ILE A 182 1.83 -1.47 -21.47
CA ILE A 182 1.24 -2.52 -22.30
C ILE A 182 -0.20 -2.83 -21.86
N PRO A 183 -0.48 -3.17 -20.58
CA PRO A 183 -1.86 -3.40 -20.17
C PRO A 183 -2.73 -2.14 -20.30
N GLY A 184 -2.17 -0.97 -19.97
CA GLY A 184 -2.86 0.30 -20.09
C GLY A 184 -3.34 0.61 -21.49
N LEU A 185 -2.48 0.42 -22.50
CA LEU A 185 -2.79 0.73 -23.89
C LEU A 185 -3.66 -0.32 -24.57
N PHE A 186 -3.37 -1.60 -24.36
CA PHE A 186 -3.96 -2.69 -25.15
C PHE A 186 -5.12 -3.40 -24.44
N MET A 187 -5.09 -3.51 -23.11
CA MET A 187 -6.08 -4.29 -22.35
C MET A 187 -7.14 -3.42 -21.68
N LEU A 188 -6.93 -2.12 -21.46
CA LEU A 188 -7.94 -1.25 -20.88
C LEU A 188 -8.84 -0.64 -21.95
N ARG A 189 -10.11 -0.47 -21.58
CA ARG A 189 -11.12 0.32 -22.30
C ARG A 189 -11.85 1.18 -21.28
N SER A 190 -12.08 2.45 -21.59
CA SER A 190 -12.60 3.42 -20.62
C SER A 190 -13.98 3.06 -20.10
N ARG A 191 -14.84 2.45 -20.92
CA ARG A 191 -16.20 2.05 -20.55
C ARG A 191 -16.57 0.74 -21.25
N PRO A 192 -17.43 -0.10 -20.65
CA PRO A 192 -18.01 -1.27 -21.35
C PRO A 192 -18.76 -0.91 -22.64
N SER A 193 -19.45 0.25 -22.65
CA SER A 193 -20.16 0.76 -23.82
C SER A 193 -19.27 1.03 -25.04
N ASP A 194 -17.96 1.24 -24.84
CA ASP A 194 -17.02 1.51 -25.93
C ASP A 194 -16.79 0.29 -26.84
N ILE A 195 -17.22 -0.89 -26.40
CA ILE A 195 -17.11 -2.18 -27.11
C ILE A 195 -18.44 -2.97 -27.09
N ASP A 196 -19.57 -2.27 -26.98
CA ASP A 196 -20.93 -2.85 -26.96
C ASP A 196 -21.14 -3.95 -25.90
N GLN A 197 -20.48 -3.83 -24.74
CA GLN A 197 -20.65 -4.73 -23.59
C GLN A 197 -21.34 -4.04 -22.41
N VAL A 198 -21.82 -4.86 -21.47
CA VAL A 198 -22.35 -4.40 -20.18
C VAL A 198 -21.39 -4.74 -19.06
N PRO A 199 -21.42 -4.00 -17.94
CA PRO A 199 -20.61 -4.32 -16.76
C PRO A 199 -20.91 -5.74 -16.23
N TYR A 200 -19.92 -6.40 -15.67
CA TYR A 200 -20.09 -7.70 -15.02
C TYR A 200 -21.11 -7.61 -13.87
N GLY A 201 -22.11 -8.48 -13.87
CA GLY A 201 -23.20 -8.49 -12.87
C GLY A 201 -24.35 -7.50 -13.17
N TYR A 202 -24.45 -6.97 -14.38
CA TYR A 202 -25.54 -6.05 -14.78
C TYR A 202 -26.93 -6.67 -14.67
N GLU A 203 -27.11 -7.94 -15.08
CA GLU A 203 -28.40 -8.65 -15.08
C GLU A 203 -28.96 -8.83 -13.66
N GLU A 204 -28.10 -9.18 -12.69
CA GLU A 204 -28.53 -9.37 -11.29
C GLU A 204 -28.92 -8.04 -10.60
N ILE A 205 -28.34 -6.91 -11.02
CA ILE A 205 -28.71 -5.60 -10.47
C ILE A 205 -30.06 -5.14 -11.06
N ALA A 206 -30.32 -5.42 -12.33
CA ALA A 206 -31.62 -5.12 -12.94
C ALA A 206 -32.74 -5.89 -12.25
N GLU A 207 -32.54 -7.15 -11.85
CA GLU A 207 -33.48 -7.93 -11.05
C GLU A 207 -33.56 -7.47 -9.58
N ASN A 208 -32.44 -7.04 -8.99
CA ASN A 208 -32.40 -6.57 -7.60
C ASN A 208 -32.72 -5.08 -7.44
N ALA A 209 -32.70 -4.27 -8.48
CA ALA A 209 -33.04 -2.85 -8.42
C ALA A 209 -34.48 -2.65 -7.98
N SER A 210 -35.39 -3.57 -8.33
CA SER A 210 -36.76 -3.60 -7.81
C SER A 210 -36.84 -3.95 -6.31
N LYS A 211 -35.83 -4.62 -5.77
CA LYS A 211 -35.72 -4.99 -4.34
C LYS A 211 -34.84 -4.01 -3.55
N ALA A 212 -33.87 -3.33 -4.17
CA ALA A 212 -32.93 -2.42 -3.55
C ALA A 212 -33.48 -1.00 -3.29
N ALA A 213 -34.63 -0.66 -3.84
CA ALA A 213 -35.35 0.59 -3.53
C ALA A 213 -35.83 0.68 -2.05
N ALA A 214 -35.59 -0.36 -1.25
CA ALA A 214 -36.02 -0.47 0.14
C ALA A 214 -34.89 -0.66 1.14
N SER A 215 -33.62 -0.43 0.78
CA SER A 215 -32.54 -0.47 1.78
C SER A 215 -32.55 0.84 2.58
N PRO A 216 -32.78 0.80 3.90
CA PRO A 216 -32.78 2.02 4.69
C PRO A 216 -31.39 2.68 4.62
N ILE A 217 -31.38 4.01 4.53
CA ILE A 217 -30.18 4.82 4.65
C ILE A 217 -29.53 4.42 5.99
N GLN A 218 -28.32 3.85 5.95
CA GLN A 218 -27.66 3.43 7.18
C GLN A 218 -27.29 4.67 7.99
N ALA A 219 -27.71 4.70 9.25
CA ALA A 219 -27.39 5.77 10.18
C ALA A 219 -25.88 5.98 10.27
N GLY A 220 -25.44 7.21 10.17
CA GLY A 220 -24.02 7.58 10.23
C GLY A 220 -23.80 8.89 10.97
N VAL A 221 -22.56 9.20 11.28
CA VAL A 221 -22.19 10.47 11.93
C VAL A 221 -21.95 11.51 10.86
N ALA A 222 -22.54 12.71 11.00
CA ALA A 222 -22.29 13.83 10.09
C ALA A 222 -20.81 14.25 10.12
N LEU A 223 -20.24 14.64 8.97
CA LEU A 223 -18.84 15.05 8.84
C LEU A 223 -18.44 16.12 9.88
N LYS A 224 -19.28 17.17 10.02
CA LYS A 224 -18.99 18.29 10.94
C LYS A 224 -18.93 17.83 12.40
N THR A 225 -19.75 16.89 12.79
CA THR A 225 -19.79 16.28 14.12
C THR A 225 -18.59 15.37 14.33
N ALA A 226 -18.29 14.51 13.35
CA ALA A 226 -17.13 13.63 13.37
C ALA A 226 -15.82 14.41 13.55
N MET A 227 -15.58 15.44 12.71
CA MET A 227 -14.35 16.25 12.72
C MET A 227 -14.13 17.01 14.05
N LYS A 228 -15.17 17.27 14.83
CA LYS A 228 -15.05 17.90 16.14
C LYS A 228 -14.92 16.88 17.29
N SER A 229 -15.12 15.60 17.01
CA SER A 229 -15.14 14.56 18.03
C SER A 229 -13.72 14.08 18.40
N LYS A 230 -13.54 13.72 19.67
CA LYS A 230 -12.33 13.04 20.15
C LYS A 230 -12.09 11.72 19.41
N THR A 231 -13.15 11.02 19.06
CA THR A 231 -13.12 9.76 18.30
C THR A 231 -12.42 9.92 16.97
N PHE A 232 -12.68 11.01 16.23
CA PHE A 232 -12.02 11.27 14.95
C PHE A 232 -10.50 11.44 15.11
N TYR A 233 -10.06 12.21 16.07
CA TYR A 233 -8.63 12.43 16.29
C TYR A 233 -7.90 11.18 16.77
N MET A 234 -8.56 10.34 17.59
CA MET A 234 -8.02 9.05 18.00
C MET A 234 -7.92 8.08 16.79
N PHE A 235 -8.93 8.07 15.94
CA PHE A 235 -8.92 7.27 14.71
C PHE A 235 -7.88 7.79 13.68
N ALA A 236 -7.74 9.09 13.52
CA ALA A 236 -6.72 9.69 12.68
C ALA A 236 -5.30 9.38 13.20
N ALA A 237 -5.08 9.44 14.51
CA ALA A 237 -3.83 9.04 15.15
C ALA A 237 -3.53 7.54 14.92
N LEU A 238 -4.56 6.68 15.00
CA LEU A 238 -4.44 5.26 14.65
C LEU A 238 -3.97 5.09 13.20
N CYS A 239 -4.60 5.76 12.22
CA CYS A 239 -4.20 5.73 10.82
C CYS A 239 -2.75 6.23 10.62
N GLY A 240 -2.36 7.28 11.35
CA GLY A 240 -0.99 7.80 11.36
C GLY A 240 0.03 6.78 11.85
N LEU A 241 -0.21 6.17 13.01
CA LEU A 241 0.69 5.18 13.61
C LEU A 241 0.77 3.89 12.79
N ILE A 242 -0.33 3.43 12.22
CA ILE A 242 -0.34 2.31 11.26
C ILE A 242 0.60 2.63 10.09
N SER A 243 0.50 3.84 9.54
CA SER A 243 1.32 4.26 8.40
C SER A 243 2.80 4.35 8.77
N PHE A 244 3.13 4.81 9.98
CA PHE A 244 4.49 4.74 10.50
C PHE A 244 4.97 3.29 10.64
N TYR A 245 4.17 2.42 11.26
CA TYR A 245 4.50 1.01 11.42
C TYR A 245 4.83 0.34 10.08
N THR A 246 4.07 0.64 9.03
CA THR A 246 4.31 0.07 7.71
C THR A 246 5.65 0.48 7.09
N CYS A 247 6.23 1.62 7.48
CA CYS A 247 7.53 2.07 6.98
C CYS A 247 8.71 1.19 7.43
N VAL A 248 8.57 0.43 8.52
CA VAL A 248 9.58 -0.56 8.93
C VAL A 248 9.88 -1.57 7.81
N ASN A 249 8.89 -1.80 6.92
CA ASN A 249 9.04 -2.70 5.77
C ASN A 249 10.25 -2.38 4.88
N PHE A 250 10.64 -1.12 4.76
CA PHE A 250 11.79 -0.71 3.94
C PHE A 250 13.16 -1.11 4.53
N TYR A 251 13.20 -1.53 5.78
CA TYR A 251 14.45 -1.79 6.51
C TYR A 251 14.75 -3.27 6.73
N TRP A 252 13.83 -4.19 6.40
CA TRP A 252 14.04 -5.63 6.62
C TRP A 252 15.23 -6.20 5.86
N THR A 253 15.40 -5.82 4.58
CA THR A 253 16.55 -6.27 3.78
C THR A 253 17.86 -5.75 4.37
N SER A 254 17.93 -4.48 4.72
CA SER A 254 19.12 -3.87 5.32
C SER A 254 19.42 -4.46 6.70
N TYR A 255 18.38 -4.79 7.48
CA TYR A 255 18.54 -5.48 8.76
C TYR A 255 19.13 -6.89 8.58
N ALA A 256 18.55 -7.70 7.71
CA ALA A 256 19.05 -9.04 7.46
C ALA A 256 20.49 -9.02 6.91
N ALA A 257 20.83 -8.08 6.03
CA ALA A 257 22.19 -7.88 5.55
C ALA A 257 23.15 -7.48 6.67
N SER A 258 22.74 -6.66 7.64
CA SER A 258 23.57 -6.29 8.80
C SER A 258 23.87 -7.46 9.73
N LEU A 259 23.10 -8.54 9.69
CA LEU A 259 23.37 -9.80 10.38
C LEU A 259 24.34 -10.73 9.63
N GLY A 260 24.89 -10.28 8.49
CA GLY A 260 25.85 -11.05 7.68
C GLY A 260 25.21 -11.96 6.63
N TYR A 261 23.90 -11.89 6.42
CA TYR A 261 23.25 -12.66 5.35
C TYR A 261 23.58 -12.06 3.97
N PRO A 262 23.87 -12.89 2.94
CA PRO A 262 24.03 -12.42 1.57
C PRO A 262 22.80 -11.64 1.10
N LEU A 263 22.97 -10.62 0.26
CA LEU A 263 21.91 -9.69 -0.15
C LEU A 263 20.67 -10.41 -0.72
N VAL A 264 20.87 -11.46 -1.51
CA VAL A 264 19.75 -12.26 -2.08
C VAL A 264 18.96 -12.95 -0.96
N LEU A 265 19.63 -13.55 0.02
CA LEU A 265 18.96 -14.19 1.15
C LEU A 265 18.27 -13.13 2.04
N ALA A 266 18.91 -11.98 2.27
CA ALA A 266 18.34 -10.88 3.02
C ALA A 266 17.06 -10.33 2.33
N ALA A 267 17.06 -10.19 1.03
CA ALA A 267 15.89 -9.79 0.25
C ALA A 267 14.79 -10.86 0.26
N THR A 268 15.16 -12.15 0.21
CA THR A 268 14.21 -13.27 0.33
C THR A 268 13.56 -13.29 1.72
N ILE A 269 14.33 -13.05 2.78
CA ILE A 269 13.82 -12.90 4.14
C ILE A 269 12.84 -11.73 4.22
N SER A 270 13.21 -10.58 3.66
CA SER A 270 12.34 -9.39 3.60
C SER A 270 11.04 -9.66 2.82
N SER A 271 11.09 -10.41 1.72
CA SER A 271 9.90 -10.73 0.93
C SER A 271 8.84 -11.53 1.70
N CYS A 272 9.20 -12.18 2.81
CA CYS A 272 8.25 -12.83 3.70
C CYS A 272 7.23 -11.88 4.33
N ALA A 273 7.57 -10.59 4.48
CA ALA A 273 6.60 -9.59 4.87
C ALA A 273 5.46 -9.46 3.84
N MET A 274 5.74 -9.64 2.55
CA MET A 274 4.73 -9.59 1.49
C MET A 274 3.80 -10.80 1.52
N TYR A 275 4.33 -12.01 1.80
CA TYR A 275 3.50 -13.19 2.08
C TYR A 275 2.60 -12.96 3.29
N GLY A 276 3.18 -12.44 4.38
CA GLY A 276 2.44 -12.08 5.58
C GLY A 276 1.32 -11.06 5.27
N GLN A 277 1.59 -10.02 4.47
CA GLN A 277 0.56 -9.06 4.07
C GLN A 277 -0.61 -9.70 3.33
N LEU A 278 -0.34 -10.64 2.43
CA LEU A 278 -1.39 -11.34 1.69
C LEU A 278 -2.27 -12.16 2.64
N VAL A 279 -1.64 -12.94 3.53
CA VAL A 279 -2.33 -13.74 4.55
C VAL A 279 -3.09 -12.85 5.53
N GLY A 280 -2.49 -11.76 5.98
CA GLY A 280 -3.11 -10.80 6.89
C GLY A 280 -4.36 -10.14 6.30
N LYS A 281 -4.31 -9.70 5.05
CA LYS A 281 -5.46 -9.10 4.36
C LYS A 281 -6.63 -10.07 4.24
N ILE A 282 -6.37 -11.33 3.88
CA ILE A 282 -7.41 -12.33 3.66
C ILE A 282 -7.84 -13.00 4.97
N GLY A 283 -6.87 -13.55 5.72
CA GLY A 283 -7.14 -14.36 6.90
C GLY A 283 -7.60 -13.53 8.10
N LEU A 284 -6.81 -12.52 8.48
CA LEU A 284 -7.16 -11.67 9.62
C LEU A 284 -8.34 -10.75 9.29
N GLY A 285 -8.47 -10.30 8.02
CA GLY A 285 -9.66 -9.58 7.58
C GLY A 285 -10.94 -10.40 7.77
N ALA A 286 -10.94 -11.68 7.37
CA ALA A 286 -12.08 -12.56 7.56
C ALA A 286 -12.40 -12.87 9.05
N ILE A 287 -11.39 -12.86 9.91
CA ILE A 287 -11.58 -12.98 11.38
C ILE A 287 -12.20 -11.67 11.92
N SER A 288 -11.70 -10.52 11.48
CA SER A 288 -12.21 -9.21 11.89
C SER A 288 -13.65 -8.97 11.46
N ASP A 289 -14.07 -9.47 10.30
CA ASP A 289 -15.46 -9.42 9.83
C ASP A 289 -16.41 -10.23 10.73
N LYS A 290 -15.93 -11.35 11.30
CA LYS A 290 -16.73 -12.18 12.22
C LYS A 290 -16.70 -11.64 13.65
N ASN A 291 -15.54 -11.25 14.12
CA ASN A 291 -15.33 -10.69 15.45
C ASN A 291 -14.16 -9.71 15.44
N LEU A 292 -14.48 -8.42 15.37
CA LEU A 292 -13.48 -7.36 15.30
C LEU A 292 -12.50 -7.39 16.50
N ASN A 293 -12.96 -7.71 17.70
CA ASN A 293 -12.08 -7.77 18.87
C ASN A 293 -11.02 -8.87 18.74
N VAL A 294 -11.40 -10.06 18.27
CA VAL A 294 -10.47 -11.17 18.04
C VAL A 294 -9.52 -10.81 16.90
N GLY A 295 -10.02 -10.22 15.82
CA GLY A 295 -9.21 -9.74 14.71
C GLY A 295 -8.12 -8.77 15.15
N LEU A 296 -8.48 -7.74 15.91
CA LEU A 296 -7.53 -6.74 16.43
C LEU A 296 -6.46 -7.38 17.34
N ILE A 297 -6.86 -8.30 18.24
CA ILE A 297 -5.90 -8.99 19.12
C ILE A 297 -4.92 -9.83 18.28
N CYS A 298 -5.42 -10.59 17.32
CA CYS A 298 -4.57 -11.43 16.46
C CYS A 298 -3.64 -10.57 15.60
N ALA A 299 -4.17 -9.52 14.96
CA ALA A 299 -3.41 -8.66 14.06
C ALA A 299 -2.27 -7.93 14.78
N TYR A 300 -2.57 -7.17 15.81
CA TYR A 300 -1.54 -6.41 16.52
C TYR A 300 -0.67 -7.31 17.40
N GLY A 301 -1.22 -8.39 17.97
CA GLY A 301 -0.48 -9.39 18.75
C GLY A 301 0.63 -10.07 17.95
N LEU A 302 0.36 -10.44 16.69
CA LEU A 302 1.38 -11.00 15.79
C LEU A 302 2.53 -10.02 15.54
N GLY A 303 2.22 -8.74 15.31
CA GLY A 303 3.25 -7.72 15.09
C GLY A 303 4.12 -7.47 16.31
N ILE A 304 3.51 -7.41 17.50
CA ILE A 304 4.24 -7.28 18.75
C ILE A 304 5.13 -8.51 18.98
N LEU A 305 4.57 -9.71 18.82
CA LEU A 305 5.32 -10.96 19.01
C LEU A 305 6.52 -11.05 18.06
N GLY A 306 6.32 -10.76 16.76
CA GLY A 306 7.41 -10.76 15.78
C GLY A 306 8.55 -9.82 16.15
N CYS A 307 8.23 -8.58 16.55
CA CYS A 307 9.23 -7.62 16.99
C CYS A 307 9.94 -8.05 18.30
N LEU A 308 9.20 -8.56 19.28
CA LEU A 308 9.78 -8.99 20.57
C LEU A 308 10.71 -10.19 20.40
N VAL A 309 10.36 -11.19 19.58
CA VAL A 309 11.23 -12.35 19.32
C VAL A 309 12.55 -11.89 18.68
N ILE A 310 12.51 -10.95 17.72
CA ILE A 310 13.73 -10.39 17.13
C ILE A 310 14.56 -9.64 18.19
N LEU A 311 13.94 -8.88 19.08
CA LEU A 311 14.62 -8.15 20.15
C LEU A 311 15.30 -9.09 21.16
N ILE A 312 14.65 -10.20 21.53
CA ILE A 312 15.18 -11.17 22.51
C ILE A 312 16.36 -11.95 21.91
N LEU A 313 16.24 -12.40 20.67
CA LEU A 313 17.26 -13.21 20.02
C LEU A 313 18.42 -12.37 19.46
N GLY A 314 18.18 -11.11 19.17
CA GLY A 314 19.17 -10.18 18.61
C GLY A 314 19.83 -10.73 17.34
N GLY A 315 21.14 -10.45 17.18
CA GLY A 315 21.92 -10.91 16.03
C GLY A 315 22.18 -12.43 15.97
N LYS A 316 21.70 -13.20 16.95
CA LYS A 316 21.84 -14.67 17.01
C LYS A 316 20.62 -15.41 16.42
N ALA A 317 19.63 -14.69 15.92
CA ALA A 317 18.43 -15.31 15.35
C ALA A 317 18.77 -16.10 14.07
N PRO A 318 18.47 -17.40 14.00
CA PRO A 318 18.67 -18.15 12.77
C PRO A 318 17.67 -17.71 11.68
N ALA A 319 18.03 -17.91 10.41
CA ALA A 319 17.25 -17.40 9.27
C ALA A 319 15.75 -17.79 9.34
N PHE A 320 15.43 -19.01 9.72
CA PHE A 320 14.01 -19.46 9.79
C PHE A 320 13.19 -18.69 10.83
N VAL A 321 13.80 -18.23 11.92
CA VAL A 321 13.14 -17.39 12.94
C VAL A 321 12.88 -16.01 12.35
N LEU A 322 13.86 -15.44 11.62
CA LEU A 322 13.66 -14.16 10.91
C LEU A 322 12.53 -14.26 9.89
N PHE A 323 12.47 -15.34 9.12
CA PHE A 323 11.33 -15.61 8.22
C PHE A 323 9.99 -15.56 8.95
N ALA A 324 9.87 -16.27 10.09
CA ALA A 324 8.64 -16.29 10.86
C ALA A 324 8.28 -14.91 11.45
N CYS A 325 9.25 -14.20 12.02
CA CYS A 325 9.02 -12.89 12.62
C CYS A 325 8.61 -11.84 11.58
N ILE A 326 9.27 -11.82 10.42
CA ILE A 326 8.98 -10.89 9.34
C ILE A 326 7.64 -11.24 8.69
N PHE A 327 7.29 -12.52 8.59
CA PHE A 327 5.95 -12.97 8.18
C PHE A 327 4.87 -12.46 9.15
N MET A 328 5.06 -12.61 10.47
CA MET A 328 4.13 -12.10 11.48
C MET A 328 3.97 -10.57 11.39
N TYR A 329 5.07 -9.84 11.22
CA TYR A 329 5.03 -8.41 10.93
C TYR A 329 4.19 -8.10 9.69
N GLY A 330 4.40 -8.86 8.61
CA GLY A 330 3.63 -8.74 7.38
C GLY A 330 2.14 -8.98 7.58
N CYS A 331 1.75 -9.97 8.39
CA CYS A 331 0.35 -10.23 8.72
C CYS A 331 -0.31 -9.01 9.38
N THR A 332 0.36 -8.38 10.33
CA THR A 332 -0.10 -7.13 10.96
C THR A 332 -0.24 -6.01 9.94
N HIS A 333 0.78 -5.80 9.10
CA HIS A 333 0.75 -4.80 8.03
C HIS A 333 -0.44 -5.02 7.08
N GLY A 334 -0.70 -6.28 6.69
CA GLY A 334 -1.84 -6.64 5.83
C GLY A 334 -3.19 -6.41 6.51
N ALA A 335 -3.32 -6.84 7.76
CA ALA A 335 -4.53 -6.70 8.56
C ALA A 335 -4.90 -5.21 8.78
N CYS A 336 -3.93 -4.36 9.10
CA CYS A 336 -4.14 -2.93 9.30
C CYS A 336 -4.83 -2.24 8.10
N ALA A 337 -4.51 -2.68 6.87
CA ALA A 337 -5.13 -2.13 5.67
C ALA A 337 -6.63 -2.49 5.54
N VAL A 338 -7.05 -3.64 6.08
CA VAL A 338 -8.44 -4.11 6.06
C VAL A 338 -9.20 -3.63 7.30
N GLU A 339 -8.57 -3.61 8.45
CA GLU A 339 -9.19 -3.22 9.72
C GLU A 339 -9.51 -1.73 9.79
N SER A 340 -8.68 -0.86 9.19
CA SER A 340 -8.92 0.59 9.20
C SER A 340 -10.30 0.99 8.69
N PRO A 341 -10.80 0.53 7.52
CA PRO A 341 -12.15 0.83 7.08
C PRO A 341 -13.23 0.16 7.94
N ILE A 342 -12.97 -1.02 8.53
CA ILE A 342 -13.90 -1.70 9.43
C ILE A 342 -14.08 -0.88 10.72
N ILE A 343 -12.96 -0.43 11.32
CA ILE A 343 -12.97 0.42 12.51
C ILE A 343 -13.68 1.75 12.20
N ALA A 344 -13.40 2.36 11.05
CA ALA A 344 -14.08 3.60 10.65
C ALA A 344 -15.60 3.41 10.53
N LYS A 345 -16.05 2.29 9.94
CA LYS A 345 -17.48 1.95 9.83
C LYS A 345 -18.11 1.71 11.19
N GLU A 346 -17.41 1.05 12.09
CA GLU A 346 -17.88 0.81 13.47
C GLU A 346 -18.01 2.14 14.24
N CYS A 347 -17.02 3.04 14.10
CA CYS A 347 -16.99 4.32 14.77
C CYS A 347 -18.03 5.33 14.23
N PHE A 348 -18.13 5.47 12.92
CA PHE A 348 -18.88 6.56 12.28
C PHE A 348 -20.12 6.11 11.51
N GLY A 349 -20.40 4.81 11.47
CA GLY A 349 -21.48 4.24 10.65
C GLY A 349 -21.14 4.25 9.17
N ASN A 350 -22.12 3.88 8.32
CA ASN A 350 -21.97 3.84 6.86
C ASN A 350 -22.90 4.83 6.18
N GLY A 351 -23.06 6.03 6.77
CA GLY A 351 -23.88 7.12 6.23
C GLY A 351 -23.21 7.85 5.07
N LYS A 352 -23.88 8.89 4.55
CA LYS A 352 -23.43 9.69 3.39
C LYS A 352 -22.01 10.29 3.54
N ASP A 353 -21.58 10.61 4.75
CA ASP A 353 -20.33 11.29 5.03
C ASP A 353 -19.16 10.33 5.35
N TYR A 354 -19.43 9.00 5.44
CA TYR A 354 -18.42 8.00 5.80
C TYR A 354 -17.16 8.08 4.95
N ALA A 355 -17.32 8.15 3.63
CA ALA A 355 -16.17 8.16 2.71
C ALA A 355 -15.26 9.38 2.94
N GLN A 356 -15.85 10.53 3.28
CA GLN A 356 -15.08 11.75 3.52
C GLN A 356 -14.40 11.75 4.89
N ILE A 357 -15.07 11.23 5.92
CA ILE A 357 -14.49 11.06 7.26
C ILE A 357 -13.28 10.12 7.16
N TYR A 358 -13.43 8.96 6.53
CA TYR A 358 -12.37 7.98 6.32
C TYR A 358 -11.21 8.57 5.51
N SER A 359 -11.49 9.24 4.40
CA SER A 359 -10.50 9.88 3.55
C SER A 359 -9.66 10.92 4.29
N ASN A 360 -10.31 11.76 5.11
CA ASN A 360 -9.60 12.79 5.91
C ASN A 360 -8.63 12.14 6.93
N ALA A 361 -9.04 11.06 7.60
CA ALA A 361 -8.17 10.34 8.52
C ALA A 361 -7.00 9.65 7.80
N MET A 362 -7.26 9.03 6.65
CA MET A 362 -6.23 8.37 5.83
C MET A 362 -5.24 9.38 5.22
N SER A 363 -5.67 10.60 4.91
CA SER A 363 -4.76 11.66 4.45
C SER A 363 -3.69 11.98 5.50
N PHE A 364 -4.08 12.05 6.79
CA PHE A 364 -3.12 12.17 7.88
C PHE A 364 -2.17 10.96 7.95
N GLY A 365 -2.70 9.74 7.75
CA GLY A 365 -1.89 8.52 7.65
C GLY A 365 -0.84 8.59 6.55
N THR A 366 -1.21 9.05 5.35
CA THR A 366 -0.28 9.19 4.22
C THR A 366 0.84 10.20 4.52
N PHE A 367 0.50 11.31 5.17
CA PHE A 367 1.50 12.28 5.63
C PHE A 367 2.47 11.67 6.64
N CYS A 368 1.98 10.90 7.62
CA CYS A 368 2.81 10.17 8.57
C CYS A 368 3.73 9.15 7.86
N SER A 369 3.24 8.44 6.85
CA SER A 369 4.06 7.52 6.06
C SER A 369 5.21 8.24 5.33
N ALA A 370 4.96 9.43 4.79
CA ALA A 370 5.98 10.21 4.12
C ALA A 370 7.16 10.52 5.05
N ILE A 371 6.88 10.88 6.31
CA ILE A 371 7.92 11.17 7.30
C ILE A 371 8.54 9.88 7.86
N GLY A 372 7.72 8.83 8.05
CA GLY A 372 8.10 7.60 8.74
C GLY A 372 9.28 6.88 8.12
N SER A 373 9.33 6.80 6.79
CA SER A 373 10.45 6.18 6.05
C SER A 373 11.79 6.84 6.39
N THR A 374 11.86 8.16 6.30
CA THR A 374 13.08 8.93 6.59
C THR A 374 13.42 8.90 8.07
N LEU A 375 12.43 9.01 8.96
CA LEU A 375 12.66 8.99 10.40
C LEU A 375 13.30 7.68 10.85
N PHE A 376 12.80 6.54 10.40
CA PHE A 376 13.43 5.24 10.72
C PHE A 376 14.84 5.13 10.16
N GLY A 377 15.13 5.70 9.00
CA GLY A 377 16.48 5.75 8.46
C GLY A 377 17.45 6.49 9.37
N TYR A 378 17.07 7.68 9.81
CA TYR A 378 17.89 8.46 10.77
C TYR A 378 18.02 7.78 12.13
N ILE A 379 16.95 7.11 12.62
CA ILE A 379 17.03 6.34 13.87
C ILE A 379 18.08 5.24 13.74
N VAL A 380 18.12 4.51 12.62
CA VAL A 380 19.15 3.48 12.36
C VAL A 380 20.54 4.11 12.31
N ASP A 381 20.71 5.25 11.63
CA ASP A 381 21.99 5.93 11.49
C ASP A 381 22.50 6.47 12.84
N TRP A 382 21.63 7.07 13.67
CA TRP A 382 22.01 7.64 14.98
C TRP A 382 22.26 6.57 16.05
N THR A 383 21.48 5.48 16.02
CA THR A 383 21.62 4.41 17.03
C THR A 383 22.64 3.34 16.63
N GLY A 384 23.15 3.38 15.40
CA GLY A 384 24.06 2.39 14.85
C GLY A 384 23.49 0.99 14.70
N GLY A 385 22.13 0.85 14.78
CA GLY A 385 21.49 -0.46 14.73
C GLY A 385 19.97 -0.40 14.55
N TYR A 386 19.36 -1.58 14.44
CA TYR A 386 17.92 -1.71 14.17
C TYR A 386 17.08 -1.97 15.43
N THR A 387 17.70 -2.20 16.59
CA THR A 387 17.03 -2.53 17.85
C THR A 387 15.95 -1.49 18.19
N THR A 388 16.30 -0.20 18.11
CA THR A 388 15.38 0.91 18.38
C THR A 388 14.18 0.91 17.44
N VAL A 389 14.36 0.55 16.16
CA VAL A 389 13.28 0.46 15.17
C VAL A 389 12.26 -0.61 15.58
N PHE A 390 12.73 -1.77 16.06
CA PHE A 390 11.83 -2.86 16.49
C PHE A 390 11.13 -2.56 17.81
N VAL A 391 11.81 -1.87 18.75
CA VAL A 391 11.15 -1.39 19.99
C VAL A 391 10.03 -0.41 19.65
N ILE A 392 10.30 0.55 18.77
CA ILE A 392 9.29 1.51 18.30
C ILE A 392 8.18 0.80 17.56
N GLY A 393 8.50 -0.18 16.70
CA GLY A 393 7.51 -0.97 15.97
C GLY A 393 6.58 -1.75 16.90
N ALA A 394 7.11 -2.42 17.92
CA ALA A 394 6.32 -3.12 18.92
C ALA A 394 5.43 -2.15 19.73
N ALA A 395 5.99 -1.00 20.15
CA ALA A 395 5.26 0.04 20.86
C ALA A 395 4.12 0.62 20.00
N PHE A 396 4.36 0.88 18.72
CA PHE A 396 3.34 1.37 17.80
C PHE A 396 2.21 0.35 17.59
N ALA A 397 2.53 -0.93 17.43
CA ALA A 397 1.52 -1.97 17.34
C ALA A 397 0.64 -2.03 18.61
N ALA A 398 1.24 -1.92 19.80
CA ALA A 398 0.50 -1.89 21.06
C ALA A 398 -0.38 -0.63 21.19
N ILE A 399 0.15 0.54 20.84
CA ILE A 399 -0.60 1.81 20.88
C ILE A 399 -1.73 1.78 19.84
N CYS A 400 -1.51 1.23 18.64
CA CYS A 400 -2.55 1.06 17.63
C CYS A 400 -3.70 0.20 18.15
N TYR A 401 -3.43 -0.92 18.83
CA TYR A 401 -4.46 -1.72 19.46
C TYR A 401 -5.28 -0.92 20.47
N ILE A 402 -4.61 -0.16 21.36
CA ILE A 402 -5.28 0.68 22.36
C ILE A 402 -6.12 1.76 21.69
N LEU A 403 -5.59 2.45 20.67
CA LEU A 403 -6.32 3.48 19.93
C LEU A 403 -7.53 2.91 19.19
N ALA A 404 -7.42 1.73 18.59
CA ALA A 404 -8.54 1.06 17.94
C ALA A 404 -9.68 0.80 18.94
N LYS A 405 -9.35 0.20 20.09
CA LYS A 405 -10.32 -0.11 21.14
C LYS A 405 -10.95 1.16 21.74
N THR A 406 -10.14 2.17 22.03
CA THR A 406 -10.64 3.42 22.64
C THR A 406 -11.44 4.26 21.63
N SER A 407 -11.09 4.26 20.33
CA SER A 407 -11.90 4.89 19.28
C SER A 407 -13.29 4.27 19.18
N ILE A 408 -13.36 2.94 19.15
CA ILE A 408 -14.63 2.20 19.12
C ILE A 408 -15.45 2.47 20.39
N ALA A 409 -14.82 2.48 21.57
CA ALA A 409 -15.52 2.76 22.81
C ALA A 409 -16.07 4.20 22.85
N SER A 410 -15.25 5.18 22.43
CA SER A 410 -15.62 6.60 22.37
C SER A 410 -16.73 6.89 21.35
N SER A 411 -16.83 6.11 20.29
CA SER A 411 -17.81 6.32 19.22
C SER A 411 -19.25 6.07 19.64
N LYS A 412 -19.46 5.30 20.72
CA LYS A 412 -20.80 5.01 21.25
C LYS A 412 -21.55 6.25 21.74
N ALA A 413 -20.82 7.32 22.07
CA ALA A 413 -21.39 8.60 22.51
C ALA A 413 -21.68 9.56 21.34
N LEU A 414 -21.36 9.19 20.08
CA LEU A 414 -21.58 10.06 18.94
C LEU A 414 -23.04 10.00 18.46
N PRO A 415 -23.67 11.14 18.18
CA PRO A 415 -25.00 11.17 17.57
C PRO A 415 -24.94 10.61 16.15
N ARG A 416 -25.81 9.67 15.86
CA ARG A 416 -25.98 9.10 14.51
C ARG A 416 -27.23 9.69 13.87
N GLU A 417 -27.07 10.22 12.65
CA GLU A 417 -28.18 10.75 11.84
C GLU A 417 -28.64 9.66 10.86
N GLU A 418 -29.96 9.56 10.66
CA GLU A 418 -30.57 8.67 9.68
C GLU A 418 -30.43 9.19 8.23
#